data_5146322de2e6d6e55511e8e39c71b475
#
_entry.id   5146322de2e6d6e55511e8e39c71b475
#
_cell.length_a   1.000
_cell.length_b   1.000
_cell.length_c   1.000
_cell.angle_alpha   90.00
_cell.angle_beta   90.00
_cell.angle_gamma   90.00
#
_symmetry.space_group_name_H-M   'P 1'
#
loop_
_entity.id
_entity.type
_entity.pdbx_description
1 polymer ?
#
loop_
_entity_poly.entity_id
_entity_poly.type
_entity_poly.pdbx_seq_one_letter_code
_entity_poly.pdbx_strand_id
1 'polypeptide(L)'
;MKSFYRTDNTNKLSCKFLFIGESPGVSESVIGQPFVGPAGKELDRLLQLVGIEDYGMTNTIACFPPEEGTAKSKYRKPNKDEIENCRQRLDELVEIVMPSFYIALGNVAKSNPPTGVRYHLELDHPLTIIRQTPNRRKVIFNRNKNKLKSFLKEISNG
;
A
#
# COMPACT_ATOMS: atom_id res chain seq x y z
N MET A 1 7.88 -18.50 4.22
CA MET A 1 7.60 -17.50 3.17
C MET A 1 7.83 -16.12 3.78
N LYS A 2 8.75 -15.30 3.22
CA LYS A 2 8.82 -13.90 3.66
C LYS A 2 7.49 -13.26 3.30
N SER A 3 6.68 -12.96 4.31
CA SER A 3 5.47 -12.15 4.11
C SER A 3 5.93 -10.81 3.56
N PHE A 4 5.57 -10.47 2.34
CA PHE A 4 5.88 -9.18 1.74
C PHE A 4 5.15 -8.06 2.51
N TYR A 5 5.77 -7.68 3.65
CA TYR A 5 5.17 -6.84 4.66
C TYR A 5 6.22 -6.01 5.39
N ARG A 6 5.91 -4.76 5.68
CA ARG A 6 6.75 -3.81 6.41
C ARG A 6 5.92 -3.10 7.48
N THR A 7 6.48 -2.94 8.67
CA THR A 7 5.90 -2.13 9.75
C THR A 7 6.75 -0.89 10.04
N ASP A 8 6.17 0.07 10.72
CA ASP A 8 6.86 1.20 11.34
C ASP A 8 7.71 0.76 12.55
N ASN A 9 7.33 -0.35 13.17
CA ASN A 9 8.02 -0.93 14.32
C ASN A 9 8.52 -2.34 13.99
N THR A 10 9.84 -2.50 13.87
CA THR A 10 10.53 -3.73 13.45
C THR A 10 10.31 -4.93 14.36
N ASN A 11 9.82 -4.73 15.57
CA ASN A 11 9.63 -5.79 16.59
C ASN A 11 8.17 -6.24 16.72
N LYS A 12 7.24 -5.69 15.97
CA LYS A 12 5.81 -5.97 16.07
C LYS A 12 5.23 -6.39 14.72
N LEU A 13 4.62 -7.56 14.64
CA LEU A 13 3.92 -8.02 13.45
C LEU A 13 2.55 -7.36 13.29
N SER A 14 1.79 -7.21 14.37
CA SER A 14 0.49 -6.55 14.36
C SER A 14 0.59 -5.05 14.12
N CYS A 15 -0.43 -4.47 13.53
CA CYS A 15 -0.54 -3.02 13.36
C CYS A 15 -1.98 -2.55 13.51
N LYS A 16 -2.17 -1.27 13.82
CA LYS A 16 -3.49 -0.64 13.86
C LYS A 16 -4.01 -0.33 12.45
N PHE A 17 -3.15 0.21 11.59
CA PHE A 17 -3.50 0.60 10.22
C PHE A 17 -2.72 -0.23 9.21
N LEU A 18 -3.40 -0.97 8.33
CA LEU A 18 -2.77 -1.70 7.24
C LEU A 18 -3.03 -0.99 5.91
N PHE A 19 -1.95 -0.53 5.28
CA PHE A 19 -1.97 0.06 3.95
C PHE A 19 -1.68 -1.01 2.90
N ILE A 20 -2.54 -1.14 1.92
CA ILE A 20 -2.43 -2.15 0.86
C ILE A 20 -2.36 -1.46 -0.49
N GLY A 21 -1.24 -1.62 -1.18
CA GLY A 21 -1.01 -1.11 -2.53
C GLY A 21 -1.19 -2.17 -3.60
N GLU A 22 -0.63 -1.92 -4.78
CA GLU A 22 -0.80 -2.75 -5.97
C GLU A 22 0.22 -3.87 -6.03
N SER A 23 1.46 -3.55 -6.32
CA SER A 23 2.56 -4.49 -6.56
C SER A 23 3.90 -3.86 -6.22
N PRO A 24 4.94 -4.67 -5.96
CA PRO A 24 6.30 -4.15 -5.76
C PRO A 24 6.84 -3.50 -7.03
N GLY A 25 7.61 -2.43 -6.86
CA GLY A 25 8.45 -1.87 -7.91
C GLY A 25 9.83 -2.56 -7.98
N VAL A 26 10.74 -2.00 -8.77
CA VAL A 26 12.10 -2.55 -8.92
C VAL A 26 12.85 -2.57 -7.59
N SER A 27 12.84 -1.46 -6.84
CA SER A 27 13.52 -1.36 -5.54
C SER A 27 12.97 -2.38 -4.54
N GLU A 28 11.67 -2.54 -4.50
CA GLU A 28 10.98 -3.48 -3.63
C GLU A 28 11.30 -4.93 -3.98
N SER A 29 11.42 -5.25 -5.26
CA SER A 29 11.81 -6.59 -5.74
C SER A 29 13.23 -6.97 -5.33
N VAL A 30 14.15 -6.01 -5.35
CA VAL A 30 15.54 -6.21 -4.95
C VAL A 30 15.68 -6.35 -3.43
N ILE A 31 15.01 -5.49 -2.67
CA ILE A 31 15.11 -5.44 -1.19
C ILE A 31 14.21 -6.49 -0.54
N GLY A 32 13.11 -6.87 -1.19
CA GLY A 32 12.14 -7.83 -0.66
C GLY A 32 11.19 -7.25 0.38
N GLN A 33 10.96 -5.93 0.35
CA GLN A 33 10.02 -5.23 1.23
C GLN A 33 9.14 -4.26 0.43
N PRO A 34 7.88 -4.04 0.84
CA PRO A 34 6.99 -3.10 0.18
C PRO A 34 7.35 -1.64 0.50
N PHE A 35 7.08 -0.75 -0.44
CA PHE A 35 7.16 0.70 -0.25
C PHE A 35 8.53 1.23 0.22
N VAL A 36 9.61 0.70 -0.33
CA VAL A 36 11.00 1.16 -0.05
C VAL A 36 11.56 2.10 -1.12
N GLY A 37 10.89 2.23 -2.25
CA GLY A 37 11.25 3.14 -3.34
C GLY A 37 10.66 4.56 -3.15
N PRO A 38 10.70 5.39 -4.22
CA PRO A 38 10.20 6.77 -4.17
C PRO A 38 8.75 6.92 -3.73
N ALA A 39 7.87 6.03 -4.19
CA ALA A 39 6.46 6.02 -3.79
C ALA A 39 6.30 5.73 -2.30
N GLY A 40 7.09 4.81 -1.76
CA GLY A 40 7.11 4.48 -0.34
C GLY A 40 7.58 5.64 0.52
N LYS A 41 8.62 6.36 0.08
CA LYS A 41 9.10 7.57 0.77
C LYS A 41 8.05 8.67 0.82
N GLU A 42 7.28 8.83 -0.25
CA GLU A 42 6.17 9.79 -0.29
C GLU A 42 5.06 9.40 0.68
N LEU A 43 4.74 8.10 0.77
CA LEU A 43 3.78 7.59 1.74
C LEU A 43 4.29 7.78 3.18
N ASP A 44 5.53 7.43 3.46
CA ASP A 44 6.14 7.63 4.79
C ASP A 44 6.07 9.11 5.22
N ARG A 45 6.38 10.04 4.29
CA ARG A 45 6.26 11.48 4.54
C ARG A 45 4.83 11.89 4.88
N LEU A 46 3.85 11.37 4.16
CA LEU A 46 2.44 11.64 4.41
C LEU A 46 2.01 11.16 5.80
N LEU A 47 2.35 9.91 6.15
CA LEU A 47 1.99 9.32 7.44
C LEU A 47 2.62 10.08 8.61
N GLN A 48 3.88 10.49 8.47
CA GLN A 48 4.56 11.31 9.46
C GLN A 48 3.87 12.68 9.64
N LEU A 49 3.48 13.34 8.55
CA LEU A 49 2.80 14.64 8.60
C LEU A 49 1.43 14.59 9.27
N VAL A 50 0.69 13.49 9.12
CA VAL A 50 -0.62 13.34 9.77
C VAL A 50 -0.55 12.68 11.13
N GLY A 51 0.65 12.25 11.58
CA GLY A 51 0.86 11.66 12.89
C GLY A 51 0.35 10.23 13.01
N ILE A 52 0.32 9.46 11.92
CA ILE A 52 -0.03 8.03 11.97
C ILE A 52 1.18 7.24 12.43
N GLU A 53 0.97 6.49 13.50
CA GLU A 53 1.87 5.49 14.06
C GLU A 53 1.17 4.11 14.07
N ASP A 54 1.90 3.06 14.39
CA ASP A 54 1.37 1.69 14.46
C ASP A 54 0.72 1.25 13.14
N TYR A 55 1.47 1.36 12.06
CA TYR A 55 1.03 0.97 10.72
C TYR A 55 1.87 -0.15 10.11
N GLY A 56 1.26 -0.86 9.20
CA GLY A 56 1.90 -1.84 8.33
C GLY A 56 1.60 -1.55 6.86
N MET A 57 2.43 -2.05 5.98
CA MET A 57 2.33 -1.89 4.54
C MET A 57 2.52 -3.21 3.82
N THR A 58 1.70 -3.48 2.84
CA THR A 58 1.83 -4.60 1.90
C THR A 58 1.24 -4.22 0.55
N ASN A 59 1.27 -5.16 -0.38
CA ASN A 59 0.64 -5.01 -1.70
C ASN A 59 -0.33 -6.15 -1.98
N THR A 60 -1.25 -5.92 -2.91
CA THR A 60 -2.18 -6.92 -3.44
C THR A 60 -1.44 -8.13 -3.97
N ILE A 61 -0.34 -7.92 -4.72
CA ILE A 61 0.59 -8.98 -5.11
C ILE A 61 1.98 -8.75 -4.52
N ALA A 62 2.73 -9.83 -4.31
CA ALA A 62 4.07 -9.78 -3.71
C ALA A 62 5.20 -9.87 -4.73
N CYS A 63 4.90 -10.06 -6.00
CA CYS A 63 5.87 -10.18 -7.08
C CYS A 63 5.81 -8.96 -8.01
N PHE A 64 6.96 -8.53 -8.52
CA PHE A 64 7.02 -7.54 -9.59
C PHE A 64 6.46 -8.17 -10.87
N PRO A 65 5.40 -7.59 -11.51
CA PRO A 65 4.87 -8.10 -12.76
C PRO A 65 5.73 -7.60 -13.94
N PRO A 66 6.64 -8.42 -14.47
CA PRO A 66 7.49 -8.00 -15.59
C PRO A 66 6.68 -7.91 -16.87
N GLU A 67 7.03 -6.97 -17.73
CA GLU A 67 6.54 -6.93 -19.10
C GLU A 67 7.24 -8.03 -19.92
N GLU A 68 6.48 -8.93 -20.52
CA GLU A 68 7.05 -10.03 -21.32
C GLU A 68 7.88 -9.50 -22.49
N GLY A 69 9.05 -10.09 -22.70
CA GLY A 69 9.88 -9.87 -23.89
C GLY A 69 10.76 -8.62 -23.89
N THR A 70 10.90 -7.90 -22.78
CA THR A 70 11.77 -6.74 -22.69
C THR A 70 12.97 -6.99 -21.77
N ALA A 71 14.20 -6.66 -22.24
CA ALA A 71 15.41 -6.65 -21.42
C ALA A 71 15.40 -5.57 -20.32
N LYS A 72 14.44 -4.64 -20.37
CA LYS A 72 14.18 -3.62 -19.35
C LYS A 72 12.80 -3.90 -18.78
N SER A 73 12.75 -4.29 -17.53
CA SER A 73 11.51 -4.51 -16.78
C SER A 73 10.71 -3.20 -16.70
N LYS A 74 9.77 -3.03 -17.63
CA LYS A 74 8.77 -1.98 -17.51
C LYS A 74 7.67 -2.46 -16.56
N TYR A 75 7.21 -1.54 -15.72
CA TYR A 75 6.07 -1.77 -14.86
C TYR A 75 4.79 -1.97 -15.70
N ARG A 76 4.05 -2.99 -15.39
CA ARG A 76 2.67 -3.18 -15.82
C ARG A 76 1.76 -3.49 -14.64
N LYS A 77 0.47 -3.30 -14.82
CA LYS A 77 -0.52 -3.72 -13.82
C LYS A 77 -0.55 -5.24 -13.72
N PRO A 78 -0.77 -5.80 -12.52
CA PRO A 78 -0.99 -7.23 -12.36
C PRO A 78 -2.29 -7.64 -13.09
N ASN A 79 -2.26 -8.83 -13.67
CA ASN A 79 -3.46 -9.44 -14.26
C ASN A 79 -4.29 -10.17 -13.18
N LYS A 80 -5.47 -10.64 -13.58
CA LYS A 80 -6.40 -11.32 -12.66
C LYS A 80 -5.82 -12.59 -12.05
N ASP A 81 -5.08 -13.38 -12.84
CA ASP A 81 -4.50 -14.64 -12.38
C ASP A 81 -3.39 -14.39 -11.34
N GLU A 82 -2.55 -13.39 -11.56
CA GLU A 82 -1.53 -12.96 -10.60
C GLU A 82 -2.16 -12.50 -9.28
N ILE A 83 -3.22 -11.73 -9.34
CA ILE A 83 -3.96 -11.26 -8.15
C ILE A 83 -4.55 -12.46 -7.40
N GLU A 84 -5.22 -13.36 -8.10
CA GLU A 84 -5.85 -14.53 -7.48
C GLU A 84 -4.82 -15.48 -6.88
N ASN A 85 -3.71 -15.73 -7.57
CA ASN A 85 -2.61 -16.56 -7.06
C ASN A 85 -1.95 -15.98 -5.80
N CYS A 86 -1.97 -14.66 -5.65
CA CYS A 86 -1.44 -13.99 -4.44
C CYS A 86 -2.48 -13.79 -3.32
N ARG A 87 -3.76 -14.07 -3.57
CA ARG A 87 -4.84 -13.82 -2.60
C ARG A 87 -4.64 -14.56 -1.29
N GLN A 88 -4.32 -15.85 -1.34
CA GLN A 88 -4.08 -16.65 -0.14
C GLN A 88 -3.00 -16.03 0.75
N ARG A 89 -1.90 -15.59 0.16
CA ARG A 89 -0.82 -14.90 0.91
C ARG A 89 -1.32 -13.64 1.62
N LEU A 90 -2.14 -12.84 0.94
CA LEU A 90 -2.69 -11.61 1.50
C LEU A 90 -3.66 -11.92 2.65
N ASP A 91 -4.51 -12.91 2.48
CA ASP A 91 -5.46 -13.35 3.51
C ASP A 91 -4.73 -13.89 4.74
N GLU A 92 -3.72 -14.74 4.58
CA GLU A 92 -2.87 -15.23 5.67
C GLU A 92 -2.15 -14.10 6.41
N LEU A 93 -1.63 -13.10 5.67
CA LEU A 93 -1.00 -11.93 6.27
C LEU A 93 -1.98 -11.15 7.15
N VAL A 94 -3.18 -10.92 6.67
CA VAL A 94 -4.24 -10.21 7.41
C VAL A 94 -4.61 -10.93 8.71
N GLU A 95 -4.67 -12.26 8.69
CA GLU A 95 -4.93 -13.07 9.88
C GLU A 95 -3.81 -12.95 10.92
N ILE A 96 -2.55 -12.85 10.48
CA ILE A 96 -1.39 -12.69 11.37
C ILE A 96 -1.31 -11.27 11.93
N VAL A 97 -1.50 -10.27 11.07
CA VAL A 97 -1.33 -8.86 11.43
C VAL A 97 -2.51 -8.32 12.24
N MET A 98 -3.71 -8.80 11.99
CA MET A 98 -4.96 -8.40 12.67
C MET A 98 -5.14 -6.87 12.77
N PRO A 99 -5.13 -6.12 11.66
CA PRO A 99 -5.26 -4.68 11.71
C PRO A 99 -6.67 -4.26 12.12
N SER A 100 -6.77 -3.10 12.78
CA SER A 100 -8.06 -2.49 13.10
C SER A 100 -8.67 -1.78 11.88
N PHE A 101 -7.81 -1.22 11.03
CA PHE A 101 -8.24 -0.44 9.87
C PHE A 101 -7.46 -0.82 8.61
N TYR A 102 -8.18 -0.96 7.51
CA TYR A 102 -7.66 -1.30 6.19
C TYR A 102 -7.75 -0.09 5.27
N ILE A 103 -6.64 0.30 4.66
CA ILE A 103 -6.56 1.45 3.75
C ILE A 103 -6.05 0.98 2.38
N ALA A 104 -6.85 1.23 1.34
CA ALA A 104 -6.47 0.94 -0.03
C ALA A 104 -5.68 2.09 -0.64
N LEU A 105 -4.59 1.76 -1.32
CA LEU A 105 -3.78 2.69 -2.10
C LEU A 105 -3.94 2.39 -3.59
N GLY A 106 -4.76 3.17 -4.26
CA GLY A 106 -5.01 3.05 -5.69
C GLY A 106 -6.07 2.02 -6.08
N ASN A 107 -6.36 1.98 -7.38
CA ASN A 107 -7.52 1.24 -7.92
C ASN A 107 -7.38 -0.28 -7.85
N VAL A 108 -6.19 -0.82 -8.03
CA VAL A 108 -5.98 -2.28 -8.00
C VAL A 108 -6.24 -2.82 -6.59
N ALA A 109 -5.68 -2.19 -5.57
CA ALA A 109 -5.94 -2.56 -4.18
C ALA A 109 -7.42 -2.41 -3.83
N LYS A 110 -8.01 -1.27 -4.17
CA LYS A 110 -9.43 -0.97 -3.96
C LYS A 110 -10.36 -2.05 -4.52
N SER A 111 -10.08 -2.51 -5.73
CA SER A 111 -10.91 -3.52 -6.44
C SER A 111 -10.65 -4.96 -5.97
N ASN A 112 -9.60 -5.20 -5.20
CA ASN A 112 -9.15 -6.53 -4.79
C ASN A 112 -8.84 -6.60 -3.28
N PRO A 113 -9.80 -6.32 -2.40
CA PRO A 113 -9.58 -6.43 -0.96
C PRO A 113 -9.24 -7.86 -0.55
N PRO A 114 -8.59 -8.06 0.61
CA PRO A 114 -8.51 -9.38 1.24
C PRO A 114 -9.90 -10.00 1.40
N THR A 115 -9.98 -11.32 1.43
CA THR A 115 -11.26 -12.03 1.51
C THR A 115 -12.04 -11.62 2.77
N GLY A 116 -13.29 -11.22 2.59
CA GLY A 116 -14.16 -10.77 3.68
C GLY A 116 -13.83 -9.39 4.26
N VAL A 117 -12.85 -8.69 3.71
CA VAL A 117 -12.43 -7.36 4.18
C VAL A 117 -13.09 -6.26 3.35
N ARG A 118 -13.51 -5.22 4.04
CA ARG A 118 -13.93 -3.94 3.44
C ARG A 118 -12.96 -2.86 3.85
N TYR A 119 -12.48 -2.08 2.89
CA TYR A 119 -11.64 -0.93 3.18
C TYR A 119 -12.38 0.15 3.95
N HIS A 120 -11.71 0.73 4.95
CA HIS A 120 -12.21 1.87 5.73
C HIS A 120 -11.91 3.20 5.06
N LEU A 121 -10.84 3.25 4.25
CA LEU A 121 -10.41 4.44 3.54
C LEU A 121 -9.73 4.04 2.22
N GLU A 122 -9.92 4.88 1.21
CA GLU A 122 -9.30 4.75 -0.11
C GLU A 122 -8.52 6.02 -0.44
N LEU A 123 -7.25 5.86 -0.77
CA LEU A 123 -6.34 6.94 -1.15
C LEU A 123 -5.82 6.74 -2.57
N ASP A 124 -5.36 7.83 -3.17
CA ASP A 124 -4.58 7.74 -4.41
C ASP A 124 -3.25 7.03 -4.14
N HIS A 125 -2.81 6.20 -5.08
CA HIS A 125 -1.54 5.50 -4.94
C HIS A 125 -0.38 6.51 -4.96
N PRO A 126 0.63 6.38 -4.06
CA PRO A 126 1.76 7.31 -3.99
C PRO A 126 2.54 7.46 -5.30
N LEU A 127 2.62 6.39 -6.12
CA LEU A 127 3.25 6.43 -7.43
C LEU A 127 2.52 7.39 -8.40
N THR A 128 1.20 7.49 -8.29
CA THR A 128 0.41 8.46 -9.06
C THR A 128 0.82 9.88 -8.73
N ILE A 129 1.13 10.16 -7.47
CA ILE A 129 1.57 11.47 -7.01
C ILE A 129 2.93 11.83 -7.63
N ILE A 130 3.92 10.98 -7.51
CA ILE A 130 5.30 11.28 -7.97
C ILE A 130 5.44 11.39 -9.49
N ARG A 131 4.51 10.80 -10.26
CA ARG A 131 4.49 10.89 -11.74
C ARG A 131 3.85 12.16 -12.28
N GLN A 132 3.31 13.02 -11.42
CA GLN A 132 2.63 14.26 -11.81
C GLN A 132 3.58 15.44 -11.86
N THR A 133 3.12 16.53 -12.52
CA THR A 133 3.76 17.85 -12.42
C THR A 133 3.78 18.35 -10.97
N PRO A 134 4.71 19.23 -10.57
CA PRO A 134 4.81 19.71 -9.18
C PRO A 134 3.50 20.26 -8.61
N ASN A 135 2.75 21.04 -9.39
CA ASN A 135 1.46 21.60 -8.95
C ASN A 135 0.42 20.49 -8.71
N ARG A 136 0.35 19.52 -9.59
CA ARG A 136 -0.59 18.41 -9.48
C ARG A 136 -0.23 17.46 -8.34
N ARG A 137 1.06 17.27 -8.07
CA ARG A 137 1.55 16.55 -6.88
C ARG A 137 0.98 17.13 -5.60
N LYS A 138 1.06 18.47 -5.44
CA LYS A 138 0.51 19.17 -4.28
C LYS A 138 -0.99 18.90 -4.08
N VAL A 139 -1.75 18.97 -5.16
CA VAL A 139 -3.21 18.76 -5.11
C VAL A 139 -3.54 17.35 -4.64
N ILE A 140 -2.93 16.35 -5.26
CA ILE A 140 -3.20 14.93 -4.92
C ILE A 140 -2.70 14.60 -3.52
N PHE A 141 -1.51 15.05 -3.16
CA PHE A 141 -0.95 14.87 -1.82
C PHE A 141 -1.85 15.49 -0.75
N ASN A 142 -2.32 16.72 -0.95
CA ASN A 142 -3.22 17.39 -0.02
C ASN A 142 -4.58 16.69 0.07
N ARG A 143 -5.08 16.14 -1.02
CA ARG A 143 -6.31 15.34 -1.02
C ARG A 143 -6.18 14.11 -0.13
N ASN A 144 -5.12 13.33 -0.29
CA ASN A 144 -4.82 12.18 0.57
C ASN A 144 -4.63 12.59 2.04
N LYS A 145 -3.89 13.67 2.27
CA LYS A 145 -3.68 14.22 3.61
C LYS A 145 -5.00 14.59 4.29
N ASN A 146 -5.88 15.28 3.59
CA ASN A 146 -7.17 15.69 4.14
C ASN A 146 -8.09 14.49 4.41
N LYS A 147 -8.12 13.50 3.51
CA LYS A 147 -8.86 12.25 3.74
C LYS A 147 -8.38 11.52 4.99
N LEU A 148 -7.06 11.39 5.17
CA LEU A 148 -6.48 10.76 6.36
C LEU A 148 -6.80 11.53 7.63
N LYS A 149 -6.67 12.86 7.62
CA LYS A 149 -7.02 13.69 8.79
C LYS A 149 -8.48 13.56 9.17
N SER A 150 -9.40 13.61 8.20
CA SER A 150 -10.83 13.42 8.44
C SER A 150 -11.13 12.05 9.02
N PHE A 151 -10.54 11.00 8.45
CA PHE A 151 -10.69 9.63 8.93
C PHE A 151 -10.17 9.46 10.37
N LEU A 152 -8.99 10.00 10.69
CA LEU A 152 -8.44 9.96 12.05
C LEU A 152 -9.35 10.68 13.06
N LYS A 153 -9.95 11.79 12.66
CA LYS A 153 -10.92 12.53 13.48
C LYS A 153 -12.19 11.71 13.73
N GLU A 154 -12.71 11.05 12.70
CA GLU A 154 -13.90 10.20 12.82
C GLU A 154 -13.67 9.04 13.80
N ILE A 155 -12.57 8.32 13.68
CA ILE A 155 -12.26 7.17 14.56
C ILE A 155 -11.91 7.60 15.99
N SER A 156 -11.45 8.83 16.21
CA SER A 156 -11.18 9.36 17.56
C SER A 156 -12.44 9.81 18.29
N ASN A 157 -13.52 10.13 17.56
CA ASN A 157 -14.80 10.59 18.09
C ASN A 157 -15.84 9.47 18.23
N GLY A 158 -15.47 8.28 17.79
CA GLY A 158 -16.33 7.08 17.81
C GLY A 158 -16.20 6.22 19.06
#